data_1b5de8fb0b8a00a6c1a71c8e79a991de
#
_entry.id   1b5de8fb0b8a00a6c1a71c8e79a991de
#
_cell.length_a   1.000
_cell.length_b   1.000
_cell.length_c   1.000
_cell.angle_alpha   90.00
_cell.angle_beta   90.00
_cell.angle_gamma   90.00
#
_symmetry.space_group_name_H-M   'P 1'
#
loop_
_entity.id
_entity.type
_entity.pdbx_description
1 polymer ?
#
loop_
_entity_poly.entity_id
_entity_poly.type
_entity_poly.pdbx_seq_one_letter_code
_entity_poly.pdbx_strand_id
1 'polypeptide(L)'
;MKRAIGYVRVSTTEQALEGISLDNQKAKIKGYCDLNDLELVTIIEDAGKSGKNLSRDGIETILYKIKRKEIDAIVVYKLDRLSRKVIDTLTLIETFEKAGITFHSLNEKIDTSTAMGRFFLNITASLAQMER
;
A
#
# COMPACT_ATOMS: atom_id res chain seq x y z
N MET A 1 4.34 8.58 18.15
CA MET A 1 3.64 8.40 16.87
C MET A 1 4.39 7.43 15.98
N LYS A 2 3.65 6.56 15.31
CA LYS A 2 4.27 5.67 14.33
C LYS A 2 4.56 6.44 13.05
N ARG A 3 5.70 6.14 12.45
CA ARG A 3 6.15 6.79 11.22
C ARG A 3 5.58 6.06 10.02
N ALA A 4 4.85 6.78 9.17
CA ALA A 4 4.19 6.19 8.02
C ALA A 4 4.76 6.72 6.72
N ILE A 5 4.76 5.87 5.70
CA ILE A 5 5.05 6.26 4.33
C ILE A 5 3.78 6.04 3.52
N GLY A 6 3.42 7.05 2.71
CA GLY A 6 2.38 6.89 1.71
C GLY A 6 3.00 6.37 0.42
N TYR A 7 2.27 5.53 -0.29
CA TYR A 7 2.70 5.07 -1.60
C TYR A 7 1.58 5.32 -2.60
N VAL A 8 1.88 6.02 -3.66
CA VAL A 8 0.91 6.32 -4.72
C VAL A 8 1.46 5.86 -6.06
N ARG A 9 0.55 5.37 -6.89
CA ARG A 9 0.88 4.92 -8.22
C ARG A 9 -0.31 5.16 -9.13
N VAL A 10 -0.06 5.70 -10.29
CA VAL A 10 -1.08 5.80 -11.33
C VAL A 10 -0.39 5.83 -12.68
N SER A 11 -0.93 5.08 -13.62
CA SER A 11 -0.53 5.19 -15.02
C SER A 11 -1.47 6.17 -15.70
N THR A 12 -1.10 6.63 -16.89
CA THR A 12 -1.97 7.49 -17.68
C THR A 12 -3.33 6.83 -17.91
N THR A 13 -3.31 5.53 -18.20
CA THR A 13 -4.54 4.76 -18.41
C THR A 13 -5.41 4.71 -17.16
N GLU A 14 -4.80 4.41 -16.00
CA GLU A 14 -5.54 4.34 -14.74
C GLU A 14 -6.17 5.68 -14.40
N GLN A 15 -5.43 6.76 -14.60
CA GLN A 15 -5.93 8.08 -14.31
C GLN A 15 -7.15 8.42 -15.18
N ALA A 16 -7.11 8.04 -16.46
CA ALA A 16 -8.22 8.30 -17.38
C ALA A 16 -9.45 7.47 -17.02
N LEU A 17 -9.25 6.22 -16.59
CA LEU A 17 -10.37 5.33 -16.31
C LEU A 17 -10.99 5.56 -14.94
N GLU A 18 -10.18 5.84 -13.93
CA GLU A 18 -10.65 5.94 -12.54
C GLU A 18 -10.93 7.36 -12.09
N GLY A 19 -10.35 8.34 -12.76
CA GLY A 19 -10.50 9.73 -12.37
C GLY A 19 -9.81 10.07 -11.06
N ILE A 20 -8.96 9.19 -10.55
CA ILE A 20 -8.21 9.41 -9.31
C ILE A 20 -6.80 9.85 -9.66
N SER A 21 -6.50 11.12 -9.41
CA SER A 21 -5.18 11.67 -9.66
C SER A 21 -4.23 11.33 -8.51
N LEU A 22 -2.94 11.54 -8.77
CA LEU A 22 -1.94 11.41 -7.71
C LEU A 22 -2.23 12.37 -6.56
N ASP A 23 -2.63 13.59 -6.87
CA ASP A 23 -2.94 14.59 -5.85
C ASP A 23 -4.09 14.14 -4.95
N ASN A 24 -5.13 13.54 -5.53
CA ASN A 24 -6.25 13.03 -4.76
C ASN A 24 -5.82 11.88 -3.85
N GLN A 25 -4.98 10.97 -4.35
CA GLN A 25 -4.46 9.88 -3.54
C GLN A 25 -3.65 10.43 -2.36
N LYS A 26 -2.78 11.39 -2.62
CA LYS A 26 -1.96 12.00 -1.58
C LYS A 26 -2.81 12.67 -0.51
N ALA A 27 -3.84 13.42 -0.93
CA ALA A 27 -4.71 14.11 0.02
C ALA A 27 -5.44 13.12 0.93
N LYS A 28 -5.93 12.02 0.37
CA LYS A 28 -6.62 11.01 1.17
C LYS A 28 -5.68 10.30 2.13
N ILE A 29 -4.46 10.01 1.70
CA ILE A 29 -3.46 9.39 2.56
C ILE A 29 -3.11 10.32 3.71
N LYS A 30 -2.91 11.60 3.42
CA LYS A 30 -2.57 12.58 4.46
C LYS A 30 -3.71 12.67 5.49
N GLY A 31 -4.96 12.75 5.02
CA GLY A 31 -6.12 12.82 5.91
C GLY A 31 -6.22 11.59 6.81
N TYR A 32 -6.00 10.42 6.23
CA TYR A 32 -6.02 9.18 7.01
C TYR A 32 -4.95 9.18 8.10
N CYS A 33 -3.73 9.58 7.76
CA CYS A 33 -2.65 9.63 8.74
C CYS A 33 -2.96 10.61 9.87
N ASP A 34 -3.52 11.77 9.53
CA ASP A 34 -3.89 12.76 10.54
C ASP A 34 -4.95 12.20 11.50
N LEU A 35 -5.93 11.47 10.98
CA LEU A 35 -7.00 10.91 11.79
C LEU A 35 -6.55 9.74 12.65
N ASN A 36 -5.50 9.04 12.26
CA ASN A 36 -5.06 7.82 12.92
C ASN A 36 -3.73 7.98 13.67
N ASP A 37 -3.33 9.22 13.93
CA ASP A 37 -2.13 9.54 14.69
C ASP A 37 -0.86 8.89 14.12
N LEU A 38 -0.77 8.90 12.78
CA LEU A 38 0.42 8.45 12.07
C LEU A 38 1.20 9.67 11.60
N GLU A 39 2.50 9.63 11.77
CA GLU A 39 3.36 10.69 11.26
C GLU A 39 3.70 10.38 9.81
N LEU A 40 3.15 11.12 8.86
CA LEU A 40 3.42 10.90 7.44
C LEU A 40 4.78 11.49 7.10
N VAL A 41 5.80 10.64 7.04
CA VAL A 41 7.17 11.07 6.82
C VAL A 41 7.37 11.54 5.38
N THR A 42 6.87 10.78 4.44
CA THR A 42 6.97 11.11 3.02
C THR A 42 5.96 10.28 2.22
N ILE A 43 5.74 10.69 0.97
CA ILE A 43 4.92 9.93 0.03
C ILE A 43 5.80 9.59 -1.16
N ILE A 44 5.85 8.30 -1.48
CA ILE A 44 6.63 7.79 -2.61
C ILE A 44 5.72 7.64 -3.82
N GLU A 45 6.15 8.17 -4.96
CA GLU A 45 5.34 8.17 -6.18
C GLU A 45 5.96 7.29 -7.26
N ASP A 46 5.12 6.46 -7.87
CA ASP A 46 5.47 5.70 -9.07
C ASP A 46 4.45 6.06 -10.15
N ALA A 47 4.63 7.22 -10.77
CA ALA A 47 3.74 7.69 -11.81
C ALA A 47 4.15 7.11 -13.16
N GLY A 48 3.16 6.69 -13.95
CA GLY A 48 3.41 6.18 -15.30
C GLY A 48 4.03 4.80 -15.39
N LYS A 49 4.19 4.12 -14.26
CA LYS A 49 4.77 2.78 -14.22
C LYS A 49 3.70 1.71 -14.26
N SER A 50 4.04 0.56 -14.86
CA SER A 50 3.18 -0.61 -14.85
C SER A 50 3.22 -1.29 -13.49
N GLY A 51 2.08 -1.82 -13.05
CA GLY A 51 2.02 -2.59 -11.83
C GLY A 51 2.36 -4.06 -11.99
N LYS A 52 2.89 -4.47 -13.14
CA LYS A 52 3.16 -5.87 -13.43
C LYS A 52 4.35 -6.44 -12.68
N ASN A 53 5.28 -5.59 -12.29
CA ASN A 53 6.55 -6.01 -11.74
C ASN A 53 6.74 -5.38 -10.36
N LEU A 54 7.22 -6.18 -9.41
CA LEU A 54 7.51 -5.70 -8.06
C LEU A 54 8.83 -4.93 -7.98
N SER A 55 9.65 -5.01 -9.02
CA SER A 55 10.96 -4.33 -9.06
C SER A 55 10.82 -2.89 -9.53
N ARG A 56 9.90 -2.13 -8.95
CA ARG A 56 9.73 -0.72 -9.24
C ARG A 56 10.53 0.10 -8.23
N ASP A 57 11.04 1.24 -8.68
CA ASP A 57 11.87 2.10 -7.85
C ASP A 57 11.22 2.46 -6.52
N GLY A 58 9.91 2.78 -6.55
CA GLY A 58 9.20 3.15 -5.33
C GLY A 58 9.11 2.00 -4.33
N ILE A 59 8.80 0.80 -4.82
CA ILE A 59 8.71 -0.37 -3.97
C ILE A 59 10.10 -0.71 -3.39
N GLU A 60 11.13 -0.62 -4.20
CA GLU A 60 12.50 -0.86 -3.73
C GLU A 60 12.90 0.14 -2.65
N THR A 61 12.50 1.39 -2.81
CA THR A 61 12.76 2.42 -1.80
C THR A 61 12.06 2.07 -0.49
N ILE A 62 10.81 1.62 -0.56
CA ILE A 62 10.06 1.22 0.64
C ILE A 62 10.78 0.07 1.35
N LEU A 63 11.16 -0.96 0.60
CA LEU A 63 11.84 -2.12 1.18
C LEU A 63 13.17 -1.74 1.81
N TYR A 64 13.90 -0.81 1.20
CA TYR A 64 15.14 -0.29 1.75
C TYR A 64 14.89 0.41 3.09
N LYS A 65 13.87 1.27 3.15
CA LYS A 65 13.55 1.98 4.39
C LYS A 65 13.10 1.04 5.50
N ILE A 66 12.38 -0.03 5.15
CA ILE A 66 11.99 -1.05 6.11
C ILE A 66 13.23 -1.73 6.68
N LYS A 67 14.18 -2.08 5.82
CA LYS A 67 15.41 -2.74 6.24
C LYS A 67 16.20 -1.85 7.21
N ARG A 68 16.17 -0.54 7.00
CA ARG A 68 16.85 0.42 7.85
C ARG A 68 16.03 0.82 9.09
N LYS A 69 14.84 0.25 9.24
CA LYS A 69 13.96 0.53 10.38
C LYS A 69 13.59 2.02 10.48
N GLU A 70 13.34 2.63 9.34
CA GLU A 70 13.00 4.05 9.27
C GLU A 70 11.50 4.32 9.33
N ILE A 71 10.68 3.29 9.15
CA ILE A 71 9.22 3.45 9.11
C ILE A 71 8.53 2.35 9.90
N ASP A 72 7.27 2.60 10.26
CA ASP A 72 6.46 1.67 11.04
C ASP A 72 5.18 1.27 10.32
N ALA A 73 4.77 2.03 9.31
CA ALA A 73 3.51 1.81 8.61
C ALA A 73 3.59 2.23 7.16
N ILE A 74 2.80 1.58 6.32
CA ILE A 74 2.66 1.91 4.91
C ILE A 74 1.19 2.14 4.60
N VAL A 75 0.87 3.23 3.91
CA VAL A 75 -0.51 3.61 3.60
C VAL A 75 -0.66 3.76 2.09
N VAL A 76 -1.66 3.08 1.53
CA VAL A 76 -1.99 3.19 0.09
C VAL A 76 -3.47 3.52 -0.08
N TYR A 77 -3.82 4.08 -1.22
CA TYR A 77 -5.23 4.38 -1.51
C TYR A 77 -6.03 3.11 -1.78
N LYS A 78 -5.47 2.17 -2.55
CA LYS A 78 -6.09 0.89 -2.91
C LYS A 78 -5.04 -0.18 -2.94
N LEU A 79 -5.46 -1.44 -2.72
CA LEU A 79 -4.55 -2.59 -2.80
C LEU A 79 -3.83 -2.68 -4.14
N ASP A 80 -4.52 -2.40 -5.23
CA ASP A 80 -3.95 -2.54 -6.57
C ASP A 80 -2.84 -1.52 -6.87
N ARG A 81 -2.61 -0.57 -5.96
CA ARG A 81 -1.49 0.36 -6.12
C ARG A 81 -0.16 -0.33 -5.85
N LEU A 82 -0.14 -1.40 -5.04
CA LEU A 82 1.08 -2.18 -4.83
C LEU A 82 1.41 -3.02 -6.06
N SER A 83 0.42 -3.71 -6.59
CA SER A 83 0.57 -4.52 -7.79
C SER A 83 -0.81 -4.80 -8.36
N ARG A 84 -0.90 -5.03 -9.66
CA ARG A 84 -2.15 -5.46 -10.30
C ARG A 84 -2.43 -6.92 -10.05
N LYS A 85 -1.40 -7.70 -9.72
CA LYS A 85 -1.57 -9.11 -9.38
C LYS A 85 -1.84 -9.23 -7.89
N VAL A 86 -2.96 -9.84 -7.53
CA VAL A 86 -3.34 -10.01 -6.13
C VAL A 86 -2.27 -10.76 -5.36
N ILE A 87 -1.73 -11.82 -5.97
CA ILE A 87 -0.69 -12.62 -5.32
C ILE A 87 0.54 -11.77 -4.97
N ASP A 88 0.98 -10.91 -5.87
CA ASP A 88 2.14 -10.05 -5.62
C ASP A 88 1.86 -9.06 -4.49
N THR A 89 0.65 -8.50 -4.48
CA THR A 89 0.24 -7.58 -3.42
C THR A 89 0.27 -8.28 -2.07
N LEU A 90 -0.28 -9.50 -1.99
CA LEU A 90 -0.31 -10.26 -0.75
C LEU A 90 1.10 -10.62 -0.27
N THR A 91 2.00 -10.94 -1.21
CA THR A 91 3.39 -11.24 -0.89
C THR A 91 4.08 -10.03 -0.26
N LEU A 92 3.84 -8.85 -0.82
CA LEU A 92 4.39 -7.62 -0.25
C LEU A 92 3.86 -7.34 1.14
N ILE A 93 2.54 -7.50 1.34
CA ILE A 93 1.93 -7.28 2.65
C ILE A 93 2.52 -8.24 3.69
N GLU A 94 2.71 -9.50 3.30
CA GLU A 94 3.34 -10.48 4.19
C GLU A 94 4.76 -10.07 4.55
N THR A 95 5.51 -9.55 3.59
CA THR A 95 6.85 -9.04 3.85
C THR A 95 6.82 -7.90 4.86
N PHE A 96 5.87 -6.98 4.72
CA PHE A 96 5.71 -5.88 5.66
C PHE A 96 5.39 -6.39 7.06
N GLU A 97 4.45 -7.33 7.18
CA GLU A 97 4.07 -7.87 8.48
C GLU A 97 5.22 -8.57 9.18
N LYS A 98 6.02 -9.33 8.44
CA LYS A 98 7.19 -10.01 9.02
C LYS A 98 8.22 -9.02 9.54
N ALA A 99 8.26 -7.84 8.97
CA ALA A 99 9.17 -6.78 9.41
C ALA A 99 8.58 -5.92 10.52
N GLY A 100 7.38 -6.23 10.98
CA GLY A 100 6.72 -5.44 12.02
C GLY A 100 6.08 -4.16 11.52
N ILE A 101 5.84 -4.06 10.21
CA ILE A 101 5.25 -2.88 9.57
C ILE A 101 3.76 -3.11 9.41
N THR A 102 2.92 -2.15 9.83
CA THR A 102 1.48 -2.24 9.58
C THR A 102 1.17 -1.73 8.18
N PHE A 103 0.17 -2.33 7.56
CA PHE A 103 -0.27 -1.95 6.22
C PHE A 103 -1.70 -1.43 6.27
N HIS A 104 -1.95 -0.34 5.55
CA HIS A 104 -3.25 0.33 5.55
C HIS A 104 -3.66 0.60 4.10
N SER A 105 -4.86 0.14 3.73
CA SER A 105 -5.43 0.46 2.42
C SER A 105 -6.76 1.15 2.63
N LEU A 106 -6.89 2.36 2.10
CA LEU A 106 -8.04 3.22 2.42
C LEU A 106 -9.33 2.75 1.79
N ASN A 107 -9.28 2.38 0.52
CA ASN A 107 -10.49 2.02 -0.21
C ASN A 107 -11.15 0.76 0.34
N GLU A 108 -10.36 -0.24 0.69
CA GLU A 108 -10.84 -1.50 1.24
C GLU A 108 -11.01 -1.45 2.76
N LYS A 109 -10.56 -0.38 3.39
CA LYS A 109 -10.60 -0.20 4.85
C LYS A 109 -9.82 -1.29 5.58
N ILE A 110 -8.67 -1.64 5.03
CA ILE A 110 -7.79 -2.64 5.62
C ILE A 110 -6.78 -1.95 6.52
N ASP A 111 -6.59 -2.53 7.71
CA ASP A 111 -5.58 -2.09 8.67
C ASP A 111 -5.06 -3.35 9.35
N THR A 112 -3.85 -3.77 9.01
CA THR A 112 -3.31 -5.04 9.50
C THR A 112 -2.97 -5.01 10.99
N SER A 113 -3.07 -3.85 11.63
CA SER A 113 -2.93 -3.80 13.08
C SER A 113 -4.19 -4.29 13.79
N THR A 114 -5.30 -4.49 13.06
CA THR A 114 -6.56 -4.95 13.62
C THR A 114 -6.85 -6.39 13.22
N ALA A 115 -7.62 -7.10 14.07
CA ALA A 115 -8.04 -8.46 13.75
C ALA A 115 -8.93 -8.50 12.51
N MET A 116 -9.80 -7.50 12.36
CA MET A 116 -10.70 -7.44 11.21
C MET A 116 -9.93 -7.28 9.90
N GLY A 117 -8.89 -6.42 9.89
CA GLY A 117 -8.05 -6.24 8.72
C GLY A 117 -7.33 -7.50 8.32
N ARG A 118 -6.81 -8.24 9.30
CA ARG A 118 -6.15 -9.53 9.03
C ARG A 118 -7.12 -10.56 8.51
N PHE A 119 -8.31 -10.59 9.07
CA PHE A 119 -9.35 -11.50 8.62
C PHE A 119 -9.69 -11.24 7.15
N PHE A 120 -9.85 -9.98 6.79
CA PHE A 120 -10.13 -9.60 5.39
C PHE A 120 -9.01 -10.06 4.46
N LEU A 121 -7.76 -9.86 4.87
CA LEU A 121 -6.62 -10.30 4.07
C LEU A 121 -6.59 -11.81 3.89
N ASN A 122 -6.89 -12.56 4.95
CA ASN A 122 -6.91 -14.01 4.88
C ASN A 122 -7.97 -14.51 3.90
N ILE A 123 -9.14 -13.89 3.89
CA ILE A 123 -10.20 -14.24 2.94
C ILE A 123 -9.75 -13.93 1.52
N THR A 124 -9.16 -12.75 1.31
CA THR A 124 -8.67 -12.35 -0.01
C THR A 124 -7.61 -13.33 -0.52
N ALA A 125 -6.70 -13.75 0.35
CA ALA A 125 -5.66 -14.71 -0.01
C ALA A 125 -6.28 -16.06 -0.41
N SER A 126 -7.28 -16.51 0.33
CA SER A 126 -7.95 -17.77 0.04
C SER A 126 -8.63 -17.74 -1.32
N LEU A 127 -9.31 -16.63 -1.64
CA LEU A 127 -9.97 -16.48 -2.93
C LEU A 127 -8.96 -16.45 -4.07
N ALA A 128 -7.83 -15.77 -3.88
CA ALA A 128 -6.77 -15.70 -4.88
C ALA A 128 -6.23 -17.10 -5.19
N GLN A 129 -6.08 -17.95 -4.16
CA GLN A 129 -5.60 -19.31 -4.35
C GLN A 129 -6.61 -20.16 -5.11
N MET A 130 -7.90 -19.94 -4.88
CA MET A 130 -8.94 -20.70 -5.57
C MET A 130 -9.01 -20.40 -7.07
N GLU A 131 -8.56 -19.21 -7.46
CA GLU A 131 -8.62 -18.81 -8.87
C GLU A 131 -7.48 -19.34 -9.72
N ARG A 132 -6.54 -20.05 -9.15
CA ARG A 132 -5.39 -20.60 -9.88
C ARG A 132 -5.77 -21.83 -10.74
#